data_3286f11fefdf0996e5b8886783ada1ef
#
_entry.id   3286f11fefdf0996e5b8886783ada1ef
#
_cell.length_a   1.000
_cell.length_b   1.000
_cell.length_c   1.000
_cell.angle_alpha   90.00
_cell.angle_beta   90.00
_cell.angle_gamma   90.00
#
_symmetry.space_group_name_H-M   'P 1'
#
loop_
_entity.id
_entity.type
_entity.pdbx_description
1 polymer ?
#
loop_
_entity_poly.entity_id
_entity_poly.type
_entity_poly.pdbx_seq_one_letter_code
_entity_poly.pdbx_strand_id
1 'polypeptide(L)'
;MPASDSASAATKALAKAKIPHVLHSYDHDPSNHHFGDEGAAKLGFDPSIMLKTLVVELVPSGKLAVAVVPVSRQLDLKAFASAVGAKKVAMADPAAAERATGYIVGGISPLGQKKRLPICIEESMLGLSLIHI
;
A
#
# COMPACT_ATOMS: atom_id res chain seq x y z
N MET A 1 -12.38 -20.70 -7.20
CA MET A 1 -12.43 -19.79 -7.70
C MET A 1 -12.02 -18.47 -7.19
N PRO A 2 -11.76 -17.76 -8.02
CA PRO A 2 -11.12 -16.53 -7.71
C PRO A 2 -11.87 -15.60 -6.80
N ALA A 3 -13.18 -15.62 -6.80
CA ALA A 3 -13.93 -14.66 -6.01
C ALA A 3 -13.67 -14.78 -4.52
N SER A 4 -13.55 -16.01 -4.02
CA SER A 4 -13.26 -16.21 -2.60
C SER A 4 -11.82 -15.78 -2.28
N ASP A 5 -10.92 -16.01 -3.23
CA ASP A 5 -9.50 -15.69 -3.03
C ASP A 5 -9.27 -14.20 -3.06
N SER A 6 -10.18 -13.45 -3.66
CA SER A 6 -10.06 -12.00 -3.76
C SER A 6 -10.73 -11.26 -2.61
N ALA A 7 -11.35 -11.97 -1.67
CA ALA A 7 -12.02 -11.35 -0.53
C ALA A 7 -10.99 -10.88 0.49
N SER A 8 -10.59 -9.62 0.39
CA SER A 8 -9.68 -8.99 1.34
C SER A 8 -10.43 -7.89 2.09
N ALA A 9 -9.81 -7.33 3.13
CA ALA A 9 -10.38 -6.19 3.83
C ALA A 9 -10.61 -5.02 2.88
N ALA A 10 -9.71 -4.81 1.92
CA ALA A 10 -9.84 -3.75 0.92
C ALA A 10 -11.06 -3.97 0.03
N THR A 11 -11.23 -5.17 -0.53
CA THR A 11 -12.36 -5.46 -1.42
C THR A 11 -13.68 -5.42 -0.67
N LYS A 12 -13.69 -5.86 0.58
CA LYS A 12 -14.88 -5.76 1.43
C LYS A 12 -15.25 -4.30 1.71
N ALA A 13 -14.25 -3.45 1.97
CA ALA A 13 -14.48 -2.04 2.19
C ALA A 13 -15.06 -1.35 0.95
N LEU A 14 -14.53 -1.67 -0.23
CA LEU A 14 -15.02 -1.13 -1.49
C LEU A 14 -16.46 -1.58 -1.76
N ALA A 15 -16.76 -2.85 -1.52
CA ALA A 15 -18.12 -3.37 -1.71
C ALA A 15 -19.11 -2.70 -0.75
N LYS A 16 -18.73 -2.54 0.51
CA LYS A 16 -19.56 -1.87 1.51
C LYS A 16 -19.83 -0.41 1.15
N ALA A 17 -18.84 0.26 0.61
CA ALA A 17 -18.97 1.65 0.16
C ALA A 17 -19.64 1.79 -1.21
N LYS A 18 -19.95 0.67 -1.86
CA LYS A 18 -20.56 0.62 -3.20
C LYS A 18 -19.70 1.32 -4.25
N ILE A 19 -18.37 1.15 -4.13
CA ILE A 19 -17.42 1.71 -5.09
C ILE A 19 -17.11 0.66 -6.14
N PRO A 20 -17.44 0.91 -7.43
CA PRO A 20 -17.09 -0.02 -8.51
C PRO A 20 -15.57 -0.19 -8.60
N HIS A 21 -15.14 -1.44 -8.79
CA HIS A 21 -13.72 -1.74 -8.92
C HIS A 21 -13.54 -3.04 -9.70
N VAL A 22 -12.34 -3.25 -10.20
CA VAL A 22 -11.96 -4.47 -10.92
C VAL A 22 -10.74 -5.08 -10.22
N LEU A 23 -10.77 -6.38 -10.01
CA LEU A 23 -9.65 -7.12 -9.46
C LEU A 23 -8.83 -7.75 -10.58
N HIS A 24 -7.52 -7.54 -10.53
CA HIS A 24 -6.57 -8.16 -11.42
C HIS A 24 -5.71 -9.11 -10.60
N SER A 25 -5.92 -10.40 -10.76
CA SER A 25 -5.19 -11.42 -10.00
C SER A 25 -4.00 -11.94 -10.78
N TYR A 26 -2.94 -12.29 -10.08
CA TYR A 26 -1.77 -12.94 -10.67
C TYR A 26 -1.19 -13.96 -9.71
N ASP A 27 -0.42 -14.90 -10.25
CA ASP A 27 0.23 -15.93 -9.44
C ASP A 27 1.53 -15.38 -8.87
N HIS A 28 1.57 -15.25 -7.56
CA HIS A 28 2.76 -14.78 -6.85
C HIS A 28 3.80 -15.89 -6.74
N ASP A 29 5.04 -15.58 -7.14
CA ASP A 29 6.19 -16.45 -6.94
C ASP A 29 6.69 -16.25 -5.50
N PRO A 30 6.63 -17.28 -4.64
CA PRO A 30 7.05 -17.12 -3.23
C PRO A 30 8.50 -16.67 -3.06
N SER A 31 9.36 -16.90 -4.06
CA SER A 31 10.76 -16.47 -4.01
C SER A 31 10.96 -15.01 -4.38
N ASN A 32 9.94 -14.36 -4.96
CA ASN A 32 10.02 -12.96 -5.39
C ASN A 32 9.55 -12.03 -4.27
N HIS A 33 10.47 -11.19 -3.78
CA HIS A 33 10.17 -10.22 -2.73
C HIS A 33 9.94 -8.80 -3.26
N HIS A 34 9.95 -8.62 -4.58
CA HIS A 34 9.60 -7.35 -5.22
C HIS A 34 8.15 -7.40 -5.65
N PHE A 35 7.23 -7.35 -4.69
CA PHE A 35 5.81 -7.66 -4.88
C PHE A 35 5.12 -6.77 -5.91
N GLY A 36 5.33 -5.46 -5.82
CA GLY A 36 4.70 -4.52 -6.76
C GLY A 36 5.24 -4.67 -8.18
N ASP A 37 6.56 -4.84 -8.32
CA ASP A 37 7.19 -5.05 -9.63
C ASP A 37 6.71 -6.35 -10.26
N GLU A 38 6.60 -7.40 -9.47
CA GLU A 38 6.07 -8.68 -9.95
C GLU A 38 4.64 -8.53 -10.46
N GLY A 39 3.78 -7.89 -9.68
CA GLY A 39 2.39 -7.66 -10.07
C GLY A 39 2.28 -6.88 -11.35
N ALA A 40 3.04 -5.80 -11.48
CA ALA A 40 3.05 -4.99 -12.69
C ALA A 40 3.50 -5.79 -13.90
N ALA A 41 4.58 -6.56 -13.77
CA ALA A 41 5.12 -7.38 -14.86
C ALA A 41 4.14 -8.47 -15.29
N LYS A 42 3.58 -9.22 -14.33
CA LYS A 42 2.67 -10.33 -14.64
C LYS A 42 1.35 -9.87 -15.23
N LEU A 43 0.86 -8.71 -14.82
CA LEU A 43 -0.40 -8.16 -15.33
C LEU A 43 -0.23 -7.26 -16.54
N GLY A 44 1.01 -6.95 -16.92
CA GLY A 44 1.29 -6.12 -18.10
C GLY A 44 1.03 -4.64 -17.88
N PHE A 45 1.11 -4.16 -16.65
CA PHE A 45 0.96 -2.74 -16.34
C PHE A 45 2.32 -2.06 -16.17
N ASP A 46 2.36 -0.78 -16.53
CA ASP A 46 3.53 0.05 -16.27
C ASP A 46 3.62 0.32 -14.76
N PRO A 47 4.76 0.01 -14.13
CA PRO A 47 4.89 0.24 -12.69
C PRO A 47 4.76 1.72 -12.28
N SER A 48 4.89 2.65 -13.21
CA SER A 48 4.71 4.08 -12.90
C SER A 48 3.24 4.47 -12.68
N ILE A 49 2.29 3.67 -13.14
CA ILE A 49 0.86 3.92 -12.95
C ILE A 49 0.25 3.03 -11.87
N MET A 50 1.00 2.09 -11.33
CA MET A 50 0.55 1.22 -10.26
C MET A 50 1.05 1.76 -8.93
N LEU A 51 0.16 1.91 -7.97
CA LEU A 51 0.47 2.39 -6.63
C LEU A 51 0.79 1.22 -5.69
N LYS A 52 1.60 1.48 -4.70
CA LYS A 52 1.88 0.55 -3.60
C LYS A 52 1.71 1.27 -2.27
N THR A 53 1.47 0.52 -1.21
CA THR A 53 1.22 1.05 0.12
C THR A 53 2.35 0.66 1.06
N LEU A 54 2.95 1.63 1.70
CA LEU A 54 4.05 1.45 2.65
C LEU A 54 3.66 2.00 4.01
N VAL A 55 4.13 1.36 5.06
CA VAL A 55 3.92 1.83 6.43
C VAL A 55 5.23 2.38 6.96
N VAL A 56 5.17 3.57 7.53
CA VAL A 56 6.34 4.25 8.09
C VAL A 56 6.11 4.58 9.57
N GLU A 57 7.22 4.77 10.27
CA GLU A 57 7.22 5.19 11.67
C GLU A 57 7.74 6.61 11.78
N LEU A 58 6.98 7.43 12.49
CA LEU A 58 7.38 8.81 12.78
C LEU A 58 8.31 8.84 13.99
N VAL A 59 9.44 9.51 13.85
CA VAL A 59 10.43 9.61 14.92
C VAL A 59 10.45 11.05 15.43
N PRO A 60 10.41 11.28 16.74
CA PRO A 60 10.56 10.35 17.86
C PRO A 60 9.26 9.77 18.41
N SER A 61 8.09 10.14 17.89
CA SER A 61 6.82 9.75 18.50
C SER A 61 6.54 8.24 18.47
N GLY A 62 7.10 7.51 17.49
CA GLY A 62 6.81 6.10 17.31
C GLY A 62 5.46 5.81 16.65
N LYS A 63 4.71 6.84 16.28
CA LYS A 63 3.42 6.66 15.62
C LYS A 63 3.61 6.18 14.19
N LEU A 64 2.66 5.41 13.71
CA LEU A 64 2.69 4.88 12.34
C LEU A 64 1.88 5.75 11.40
N ALA A 65 2.29 5.79 10.13
CA ALA A 65 1.57 6.45 9.05
C ALA A 65 1.73 5.63 7.78
N VAL A 66 0.91 5.94 6.78
CA VAL A 66 0.86 5.19 5.53
C VAL A 66 1.25 6.11 4.38
N ALA A 67 2.10 5.61 3.50
CA ALA A 67 2.48 6.30 2.27
C ALA A 67 2.02 5.49 1.07
N VAL A 68 1.36 6.14 0.12
CA VAL A 68 0.96 5.52 -1.15
C VAL A 68 1.79 6.16 -2.25
N VAL A 69 2.61 5.36 -2.92
CA VAL A 69 3.58 5.82 -3.92
C VAL A 69 3.58 4.89 -5.13
N PRO A 70 4.09 5.35 -6.30
CA PRO A 70 4.20 4.47 -7.46
C PRO A 70 5.15 3.31 -7.21
N VAL A 71 4.83 2.16 -7.78
CA VAL A 71 5.68 0.97 -7.71
C VAL A 71 7.07 1.26 -8.27
N SER A 72 7.16 2.10 -9.31
CA SER A 72 8.42 2.44 -9.99
C SER A 72 9.37 3.30 -9.17
N ARG A 73 8.93 3.85 -8.04
CA ARG A 73 9.75 4.76 -7.25
C ARG A 73 9.85 4.33 -5.79
N GLN A 74 10.93 4.76 -5.14
CA GLN A 74 11.08 4.59 -3.70
C GLN A 74 10.47 5.80 -2.98
N LEU A 75 9.99 5.56 -1.76
CA LEU A 75 9.47 6.64 -0.92
C LEU A 75 10.59 7.58 -0.51
N ASP A 76 10.36 8.87 -0.73
CA ASP A 76 11.24 9.93 -0.21
C ASP A 76 10.90 10.18 1.26
N LEU A 77 11.69 9.57 2.15
CA LEU A 77 11.43 9.64 3.60
C LEU A 77 11.56 11.06 4.14
N LYS A 78 12.46 11.86 3.60
CA LYS A 78 12.61 13.27 4.03
C LYS A 78 11.40 14.11 3.64
N ALA A 79 10.94 13.96 2.41
CA ALA A 79 9.76 14.68 1.94
C ALA A 79 8.52 14.25 2.75
N PHE A 80 8.39 12.98 3.05
CA PHE A 80 7.28 12.48 3.87
C PHE A 80 7.33 13.07 5.27
N ALA A 81 8.49 13.09 5.91
CA ALA A 81 8.67 13.68 7.24
C ALA A 81 8.24 15.14 7.26
N SER A 82 8.65 15.90 6.25
CA SER A 82 8.24 17.30 6.11
C SER A 82 6.72 17.45 5.97
N ALA A 83 6.11 16.59 5.16
CA ALA A 83 4.67 16.65 4.91
C ALA A 83 3.84 16.37 6.16
N VAL A 84 4.30 15.48 7.04
CA VAL A 84 3.56 15.10 8.25
C VAL A 84 4.03 15.85 9.50
N GLY A 85 5.00 16.74 9.36
CA GLY A 85 5.52 17.51 10.49
C GLY A 85 6.36 16.71 11.47
N ALA A 86 6.96 15.61 11.03
CA ALA A 86 7.81 14.79 11.85
C ALA A 86 9.28 15.20 11.70
N LYS A 87 10.08 14.96 12.73
CA LYS A 87 11.50 15.22 12.68
C LYS A 87 12.21 14.30 11.71
N LYS A 88 11.81 13.02 11.72
CA LYS A 88 12.38 11.96 10.90
C LYS A 88 11.31 10.89 10.66
N VAL A 89 11.42 10.18 9.55
CA VAL A 89 10.56 9.07 9.22
C VAL A 89 11.43 7.89 8.80
N ALA A 90 11.09 6.72 9.24
CA ALA A 90 11.76 5.47 8.87
C ALA A 90 10.73 4.44 8.44
N MET A 91 11.15 3.42 7.70
CA MET A 91 10.24 2.31 7.41
C MET A 91 9.86 1.62 8.70
N ALA A 92 8.58 1.30 8.85
CA ALA A 92 8.09 0.64 10.05
C ALA A 92 8.61 -0.80 10.14
N ASP A 93 8.75 -1.28 11.38
CA ASP A 93 9.00 -2.70 11.61
C ASP A 93 7.87 -3.52 10.97
N PRO A 94 8.20 -4.57 10.19
CA PRO A 94 7.16 -5.37 9.51
C PRO A 94 6.09 -5.92 10.47
N ALA A 95 6.48 -6.42 11.63
CA ALA A 95 5.52 -6.95 12.59
C ALA A 95 4.58 -5.87 13.13
N ALA A 96 5.10 -4.67 13.37
CA ALA A 96 4.29 -3.53 13.82
C ALA A 96 3.32 -3.09 12.73
N ALA A 97 3.79 -3.04 11.48
CA ALA A 97 2.95 -2.70 10.34
C ALA A 97 1.81 -3.70 10.17
N GLU A 98 2.10 -4.98 10.29
CA GLU A 98 1.09 -6.03 10.15
C GLU A 98 0.06 -5.98 11.26
N ARG A 99 0.48 -5.74 12.50
CA ARG A 99 -0.45 -5.59 13.62
C ARG A 99 -1.38 -4.39 13.46
N ALA A 100 -0.85 -3.29 12.98
CA ALA A 100 -1.61 -2.05 12.84
C ALA A 100 -2.60 -2.11 11.66
N THR A 101 -2.17 -2.69 10.54
CA THR A 101 -2.98 -2.69 9.31
C THR A 101 -3.88 -3.90 9.17
N GLY A 102 -3.49 -5.04 9.72
CA GLY A 102 -4.18 -6.30 9.50
C GLY A 102 -3.79 -6.98 8.19
N TYR A 103 -2.83 -6.44 7.47
CA TYR A 103 -2.30 -7.00 6.22
C TYR A 103 -0.90 -7.54 6.43
N ILE A 104 -0.44 -8.36 5.49
CA ILE A 104 0.92 -8.88 5.44
C ILE A 104 1.76 -7.96 4.58
N VAL A 105 2.98 -7.65 5.03
CA VAL A 105 3.91 -6.82 4.27
C VAL A 105 4.10 -7.39 2.86
N GLY A 106 4.02 -6.53 1.85
CA GLY A 106 4.01 -6.90 0.44
C GLY A 106 2.61 -6.92 -0.15
N GLY A 107 1.57 -6.99 0.68
CA GLY A 107 0.18 -6.98 0.24
C GLY A 107 -0.68 -6.00 1.02
N ILE A 108 -0.10 -4.92 1.54
CA ILE A 108 -0.84 -3.92 2.33
C ILE A 108 -1.65 -3.02 1.40
N SER A 109 -2.92 -2.82 1.75
CA SER A 109 -3.79 -1.83 1.11
C SER A 109 -4.01 -0.64 2.04
N PRO A 110 -4.22 0.58 1.51
CA PRO A 110 -4.62 1.70 2.35
C PRO A 110 -6.07 1.61 2.80
N LEU A 111 -6.84 0.68 2.23
CA LEU A 111 -8.27 0.53 2.51
C LEU A 111 -8.51 -0.60 3.49
N GLY A 112 -9.51 -0.43 4.36
CA GLY A 112 -9.94 -1.48 5.26
C GLY A 112 -8.91 -1.87 6.31
N GLN A 113 -8.00 -0.99 6.66
CA GLN A 113 -7.00 -1.27 7.67
C GLN A 113 -7.61 -1.41 9.06
N LYS A 114 -6.99 -2.25 9.88
CA LYS A 114 -7.45 -2.51 11.24
C LYS A 114 -7.42 -1.25 12.10
N LYS A 115 -6.33 -0.49 12.05
CA LYS A 115 -6.22 0.81 12.70
C LYS A 115 -6.33 1.92 11.67
N ARG A 116 -6.95 3.03 12.06
CA ARG A 116 -7.04 4.21 11.21
C ARG A 116 -5.75 5.01 11.35
N LEU A 117 -4.87 4.88 10.36
CA LEU A 117 -3.59 5.59 10.32
C LEU A 117 -3.68 6.78 9.35
N PRO A 118 -2.92 7.85 9.59
CA PRO A 118 -2.80 8.91 8.58
C PRO A 118 -2.25 8.35 7.27
N ILE A 119 -2.82 8.79 6.15
CA ILE A 119 -2.42 8.34 4.82
C ILE A 119 -1.99 9.54 4.01
N CYS A 120 -0.81 9.46 3.39
CA CYS A 120 -0.31 10.48 2.48
C CYS A 120 -0.13 9.89 1.09
N ILE A 121 -0.69 10.56 0.08
CA ILE A 121 -0.54 10.18 -1.32
C ILE A 121 0.17 11.35 -2.02
N GLU A 122 1.18 11.05 -2.84
CA GLU A 122 1.83 12.07 -3.64
C GLU A 122 0.80 12.73 -4.57
N GLU A 123 0.78 14.05 -4.59
CA GLU A 123 -0.23 14.82 -5.32
C GLU A 123 -0.34 14.43 -6.79
N SER A 124 0.79 14.18 -7.44
CA SER A 124 0.82 13.78 -8.85
C SER A 124 0.16 12.42 -9.11
N MET A 125 -0.08 11.62 -8.06
CA MET A 125 -0.65 10.28 -8.17
C MET A 125 -2.16 10.26 -7.97
N LEU A 126 -2.79 11.38 -7.65
CA LEU A 126 -4.23 11.42 -7.34
C LEU A 126 -5.13 11.02 -8.52
N GLY A 127 -4.63 11.15 -9.76
CA GLY A 127 -5.37 10.71 -10.95
C GLY A 127 -5.27 9.23 -11.26
N LEU A 128 -4.44 8.48 -10.52
CA LEU A 128 -4.26 7.05 -10.78
C LEU A 128 -5.29 6.22 -10.03
N SER A 129 -5.65 5.08 -10.62
CA SER A 129 -6.70 4.22 -10.07
C SER A 129 -6.26 2.77 -9.88
N LEU A 130 -5.00 2.44 -10.12
CA LEU A 130 -4.48 1.09 -10.02
C LEU A 130 -3.56 0.97 -8.80
N ILE A 131 -3.83 -0.01 -7.94
CA ILE A 131 -3.02 -0.21 -6.74
C ILE A 131 -2.76 -1.69 -6.51
N HIS A 132 -1.53 -2.01 -6.14
CA HIS A 132 -1.12 -3.34 -5.73
C HIS A 132 -1.53 -3.58 -4.28
N ILE A 133 -2.14 -4.72 -4.04
CA ILE A 133 -2.52 -5.15 -2.68
C ILE A 133 -2.11 -6.58 -2.42
#